data_71f69086aeadbae940a360cd76549ef8
#
_entry.id   71f69086aeadbae940a360cd76549ef8
#
_cell.length_a   1.000
_cell.length_b   1.000
_cell.length_c   1.000
_cell.angle_alpha   90.00
_cell.angle_beta   90.00
_cell.angle_gamma   90.00
#
_symmetry.space_group_name_H-M   'P 1'
#
loop_
_entity.id
_entity.type
_entity.pdbx_description
1 polymer ?
#
loop_
_entity_poly.entity_id
_entity_poly.type
_entity_poly.pdbx_seq_one_letter_code
_entity_poly.pdbx_strand_id
1 'polypeptide(L)'
;MSVIRHITLPAGFVAAGVKCGIKASGKHDLAIVACEKDAAAAVVLTRNQVVGAPIAWCRKTLPRGYGLLRGMVINSGCSNVCTGPRGLKDAATMARLAGAALGVGASKMLVASTGIIGHPLPMAKV
;
A
#
# COMPACT_ATOMS: atom_id res chain seq x y z
N MET A 1 -10.03 10.46 -30.66
CA MET A 1 -10.65 9.97 -29.38
C MET A 1 -9.55 9.88 -28.34
N SER A 2 -9.62 10.65 -27.24
CA SER A 2 -8.70 10.46 -26.13
C SER A 2 -9.10 9.18 -25.39
N VAL A 3 -8.19 8.22 -25.29
CA VAL A 3 -8.42 7.02 -24.49
C VAL A 3 -8.33 7.43 -23.02
N ILE A 4 -9.44 7.37 -22.30
CA ILE A 4 -9.47 7.58 -20.86
C ILE A 4 -8.72 6.41 -20.22
N ARG A 5 -7.60 6.70 -19.55
CA ARG A 5 -6.80 5.71 -18.85
C ARG A 5 -6.82 6.01 -17.36
N HIS A 6 -7.47 5.15 -16.58
CA HIS A 6 -7.47 5.24 -15.11
C HIS A 6 -7.57 3.85 -14.48
N ILE A 7 -7.17 3.75 -13.21
CA ILE A 7 -7.02 2.47 -12.51
C ILE A 7 -8.36 1.75 -12.28
N THR A 8 -9.47 2.47 -12.29
CA THR A 8 -10.83 1.91 -12.10
C THR A 8 -11.53 1.59 -13.42
N LEU A 9 -10.82 1.63 -14.57
CA LEU A 9 -11.39 1.24 -15.86
C LEU A 9 -11.85 -0.23 -15.92
N PRO A 10 -11.09 -1.21 -15.39
CA PRO A 10 -11.58 -2.58 -15.29
C PRO A 10 -12.75 -2.67 -14.32
N ALA A 11 -13.79 -3.43 -14.69
CA ALA A 11 -14.95 -3.65 -13.83
C ALA A 11 -14.54 -4.27 -12.47
N GLY A 12 -15.17 -3.83 -11.38
CA GLY A 12 -14.92 -4.31 -10.03
C GLY A 12 -13.72 -3.65 -9.32
N PHE A 13 -13.02 -2.71 -9.98
CA PHE A 13 -11.97 -1.93 -9.32
C PHE A 13 -12.49 -0.56 -8.88
N VAL A 14 -12.12 -0.20 -7.66
CA VAL A 14 -12.41 1.11 -7.06
C VAL A 14 -11.12 1.72 -6.51
N ALA A 15 -11.05 3.03 -6.45
CA ALA A 15 -9.91 3.75 -5.88
C ALA A 15 -10.36 5.02 -5.17
N ALA A 16 -9.66 5.36 -4.11
CA ALA A 16 -9.82 6.62 -3.38
C ALA A 16 -8.46 7.17 -2.98
N GLY A 17 -8.35 8.48 -2.93
CA GLY A 17 -7.14 9.17 -2.46
C GLY A 17 -7.49 10.34 -1.58
N VAL A 18 -6.71 10.54 -0.53
CA VAL A 18 -6.93 11.59 0.47
C VAL A 18 -5.64 12.33 0.81
N LYS A 19 -5.79 13.50 1.40
CA LYS A 19 -4.72 14.23 2.08
C LYS A 19 -4.77 13.85 3.55
N CYS A 20 -3.84 13.02 4.02
CA CYS A 20 -3.73 12.71 5.45
C CYS A 20 -2.61 13.52 6.12
N GLY A 21 -1.82 14.28 5.36
CA GLY A 21 -0.81 15.20 5.90
C GLY A 21 0.56 14.56 6.14
N ILE A 22 0.90 13.51 5.41
CA ILE A 22 2.27 12.97 5.36
C ILE A 22 3.17 13.97 4.63
N LYS A 23 2.68 14.50 3.49
CA LYS A 23 3.39 15.54 2.73
C LYS A 23 3.11 16.94 3.28
N ALA A 24 4.16 17.72 3.49
CA ALA A 24 4.03 19.14 3.82
C ALA A 24 3.34 19.96 2.72
N SER A 25 3.37 19.50 1.47
CA SER A 25 2.78 20.19 0.31
C SER A 25 1.24 20.23 0.31
N GLY A 26 0.56 19.51 1.20
CA GLY A 26 -0.89 19.42 1.24
C GLY A 26 -1.54 18.73 0.02
N LYS A 27 -0.74 18.07 -0.82
CA LYS A 27 -1.25 17.22 -1.92
C LYS A 27 -1.71 15.86 -1.38
N HIS A 28 -2.51 15.13 -2.16
CA HIS A 28 -2.89 13.76 -1.83
C HIS A 28 -1.65 12.89 -1.54
N ASP A 29 -1.69 12.16 -0.46
CA ASP A 29 -0.55 11.40 0.04
C ASP A 29 -0.90 10.02 0.63
N LEU A 30 -2.18 9.67 0.64
CA LEU A 30 -2.66 8.33 0.93
C LEU A 30 -3.71 7.93 -0.09
N ALA A 31 -3.64 6.68 -0.58
CA ALA A 31 -4.59 6.13 -1.54
C ALA A 31 -4.87 4.66 -1.25
N ILE A 32 -6.06 4.21 -1.61
CA ILE A 32 -6.43 2.79 -1.67
C ILE A 32 -6.89 2.48 -3.09
N VAL A 33 -6.44 1.34 -3.60
CA VAL A 33 -7.01 0.67 -4.77
C VAL A 33 -7.56 -0.65 -4.29
N ALA A 34 -8.81 -0.95 -4.61
CA ALA A 34 -9.48 -2.14 -4.13
C ALA A 34 -10.29 -2.82 -5.22
N CYS A 35 -10.56 -4.12 -5.01
CA CYS A 35 -11.50 -4.90 -5.80
C CYS A 35 -12.73 -5.22 -4.95
N GLU A 36 -13.89 -5.25 -5.57
CA GLU A 36 -15.16 -5.62 -4.91
C GLU A 36 -15.16 -7.09 -4.44
N LYS A 37 -14.37 -7.93 -5.11
CA LYS A 37 -14.17 -9.34 -4.79
C LYS A 37 -12.68 -9.66 -4.76
N ASP A 38 -12.32 -10.84 -4.25
CA ASP A 38 -10.95 -11.33 -4.34
C ASP A 38 -10.51 -11.40 -5.80
N ALA A 39 -9.43 -10.72 -6.13
CA ALA A 39 -8.84 -10.68 -7.46
C ALA A 39 -7.51 -11.42 -7.50
N ALA A 40 -7.23 -12.06 -8.61
CA ALA A 40 -5.91 -12.65 -8.87
C ALA A 40 -4.86 -11.52 -8.90
N ALA A 41 -3.80 -11.71 -8.16
CA ALA A 41 -2.71 -10.75 -8.02
C ALA A 41 -1.35 -11.41 -8.21
N ALA A 42 -0.43 -10.67 -8.83
CA ALA A 42 0.97 -11.03 -8.91
C ALA A 42 1.83 -9.81 -8.58
N VAL A 43 2.99 -10.04 -7.95
CA VAL A 43 3.93 -8.99 -7.58
C VAL A 43 5.34 -9.33 -8.08
N VAL A 44 6.03 -8.31 -8.54
CA VAL A 44 7.47 -8.35 -8.79
C VAL A 44 8.13 -7.42 -7.78
N LEU A 45 9.02 -7.96 -6.97
CA LEU A 45 9.67 -7.25 -5.88
C LEU A 45 11.17 -7.16 -6.12
N THR A 46 11.79 -6.08 -5.62
CA THR A 46 13.23 -5.87 -5.73
C THR A 46 14.03 -7.02 -5.11
N ARG A 47 15.22 -7.30 -5.65
CA ARG A 47 16.22 -8.20 -5.07
C ARG A 47 17.21 -7.48 -4.15
N ASN A 48 17.05 -6.18 -3.92
CA ASN A 48 17.91 -5.43 -3.02
C ASN A 48 17.91 -6.09 -1.64
N GLN A 49 19.08 -6.11 -0.99
CA GLN A 49 19.23 -6.66 0.37
C GLN A 49 18.65 -5.70 1.42
N VAL A 50 18.74 -4.39 1.18
CA VAL A 50 18.13 -3.37 2.04
C VAL A 50 16.74 -3.06 1.50
N VAL A 51 15.73 -3.77 2.01
CA VAL A 51 14.34 -3.58 1.58
C VAL A 51 13.56 -2.74 2.58
N GLY A 52 12.62 -1.95 2.06
CA GLY A 52 11.66 -1.24 2.89
C GLY A 52 10.64 -2.17 3.53
N ALA A 53 10.04 -1.74 4.61
CA ALA A 53 9.01 -2.47 5.33
C ALA A 53 7.80 -2.86 4.45
N PRO A 54 7.34 -2.03 3.48
CA PRO A 54 6.30 -2.43 2.54
C PRO A 54 6.67 -3.68 1.72
N ILE A 55 7.93 -3.79 1.27
CA ILE A 55 8.41 -4.96 0.53
C ILE A 55 8.39 -6.22 1.41
N ALA A 56 8.85 -6.10 2.66
CA ALA A 56 8.80 -7.20 3.62
C ALA A 56 7.35 -7.66 3.86
N TRP A 57 6.41 -6.72 3.99
CA TRP A 57 4.98 -7.02 4.09
C TRP A 57 4.45 -7.76 2.85
N CYS A 58 4.76 -7.27 1.64
CA CYS A 58 4.31 -7.89 0.40
C CYS A 58 4.88 -9.32 0.24
N ARG A 59 6.14 -9.55 0.60
CA ARG A 59 6.74 -10.90 0.60
C ARG A 59 6.01 -11.86 1.56
N LYS A 60 5.62 -11.37 2.73
CA LYS A 60 4.84 -12.13 3.71
C LYS A 60 3.44 -12.44 3.21
N THR A 61 2.79 -11.46 2.56
CA THR A 61 1.40 -11.56 2.08
C THR A 61 1.29 -12.47 0.85
N LEU A 62 2.25 -12.38 -0.07
CA LEU A 62 2.32 -13.20 -1.29
C LEU A 62 3.67 -13.92 -1.37
N PRO A 63 3.90 -14.97 -0.56
CA PRO A 63 5.21 -15.63 -0.48
C PRO A 63 5.62 -16.35 -1.78
N ARG A 64 4.66 -16.69 -2.63
CA ARG A 64 4.90 -17.27 -3.97
C ARG A 64 4.96 -16.19 -5.07
N GLY A 65 4.81 -14.89 -4.72
CA GLY A 65 4.71 -13.80 -5.68
C GLY A 65 3.34 -13.67 -6.35
N TYR A 66 2.37 -14.51 -6.03
CA TYR A 66 1.00 -14.46 -6.55
C TYR A 66 -0.01 -15.01 -5.55
N GLY A 67 -1.29 -14.63 -5.72
CA GLY A 67 -2.37 -15.07 -4.85
C GLY A 67 -3.66 -14.30 -5.10
N LEU A 68 -4.56 -14.31 -4.11
CA LEU A 68 -5.83 -13.60 -4.14
C LEU A 68 -5.81 -12.45 -3.14
N LEU A 69 -6.05 -11.23 -3.61
CA LEU A 69 -6.07 -10.00 -2.83
C LEU A 69 -7.37 -9.21 -3.01
N ARG A 70 -7.62 -8.31 -2.08
CA ARG A 70 -8.71 -7.33 -2.14
C ARG A 70 -8.22 -5.93 -2.49
N GLY A 71 -6.95 -5.65 -2.32
CA GLY A 71 -6.44 -4.34 -2.67
C GLY A 71 -5.03 -4.01 -2.20
N MET A 72 -4.73 -2.73 -2.30
CA MET A 72 -3.45 -2.14 -1.92
C MET A 72 -3.68 -0.78 -1.29
N VAL A 73 -2.96 -0.48 -0.22
CA VAL A 73 -2.85 0.86 0.36
C VAL A 73 -1.49 1.45 0.02
N ILE A 74 -1.49 2.72 -0.39
CA ILE A 74 -0.31 3.40 -0.94
C ILE A 74 -0.16 4.73 -0.23
N ASN A 75 1.01 5.00 0.36
CA ASN A 75 1.34 6.34 0.83
C ASN A 75 2.47 6.97 0.04
N SER A 76 2.53 8.29 0.10
CA SER A 76 3.55 9.12 -0.53
C SER A 76 4.02 10.19 0.44
N GLY A 77 5.34 10.49 0.42
CA GLY A 77 5.99 11.43 1.34
C GLY A 77 6.96 10.76 2.32
N CYS A 78 6.72 9.49 2.65
CA CYS A 78 7.59 8.67 3.48
C CYS A 78 7.68 7.27 2.87
N SER A 79 8.89 6.77 2.59
CA SER A 79 9.11 5.49 1.93
C SER A 79 9.09 4.29 2.88
N ASN A 80 9.13 4.53 4.19
CA ASN A 80 9.19 3.49 5.22
C ASN A 80 10.33 2.48 4.97
N VAL A 81 11.51 3.02 4.66
CA VAL A 81 12.77 2.29 4.43
C VAL A 81 13.78 2.71 5.50
N CYS A 82 14.59 1.80 5.99
CA CYS A 82 15.56 2.01 7.08
C CYS A 82 14.89 2.49 8.40
N THR A 83 13.70 1.98 8.70
CA THR A 83 12.89 2.36 9.87
C THR A 83 12.81 1.26 10.92
N GLY A 84 13.54 0.17 10.72
CA GLY A 84 13.67 -0.94 11.67
C GLY A 84 12.34 -1.63 12.02
N PRO A 85 12.22 -2.23 13.22
CA PRO A 85 11.02 -2.94 13.66
C PRO A 85 9.75 -2.07 13.66
N ARG A 86 9.90 -0.77 13.94
CA ARG A 86 8.80 0.18 13.88
C ARG A 86 8.19 0.23 12.48
N GLY A 87 9.02 0.33 11.44
CA GLY A 87 8.53 0.38 10.06
C GLY A 87 7.76 -0.87 9.65
N LEU A 88 8.20 -2.05 10.11
CA LEU A 88 7.47 -3.31 9.88
C LEU A 88 6.07 -3.29 10.54
N LYS A 89 5.99 -2.78 11.77
CA LYS A 89 4.72 -2.60 12.49
C LYS A 89 3.82 -1.59 11.77
N ASP A 90 4.39 -0.48 11.28
CA ASP A 90 3.65 0.56 10.58
C ASP A 90 3.06 0.02 9.26
N ALA A 91 3.84 -0.72 8.46
CA ALA A 91 3.34 -1.36 7.24
C ALA A 91 2.19 -2.36 7.52
N ALA A 92 2.34 -3.20 8.55
CA ALA A 92 1.28 -4.12 8.98
C ALA A 92 0.02 -3.36 9.46
N THR A 93 0.20 -2.24 10.16
CA THR A 93 -0.92 -1.39 10.61
C THR A 93 -1.64 -0.73 9.45
N MET A 94 -0.92 -0.22 8.43
CA MET A 94 -1.54 0.29 7.20
C MET A 94 -2.41 -0.77 6.53
N ALA A 95 -1.87 -1.99 6.35
CA ALA A 95 -2.64 -3.09 5.76
C ALA A 95 -3.88 -3.44 6.57
N ARG A 96 -3.76 -3.44 7.91
CA ARG A 96 -4.87 -3.73 8.82
C ARG A 96 -5.96 -2.67 8.75
N LEU A 97 -5.59 -1.39 8.77
CA LEU A 97 -6.54 -0.27 8.67
C LEU A 97 -7.27 -0.27 7.33
N ALA A 98 -6.53 -0.43 6.23
CA ALA A 98 -7.11 -0.51 4.89
C ALA A 98 -7.99 -1.75 4.73
N GLY A 99 -7.58 -2.90 5.26
CA GLY A 99 -8.38 -4.12 5.26
C GLY A 99 -9.67 -3.95 6.06
N ALA A 100 -9.60 -3.34 7.24
CA ALA A 100 -10.78 -3.06 8.05
C ALA A 100 -11.79 -2.15 7.33
N ALA A 101 -11.31 -1.11 6.63
CA ALA A 101 -12.15 -0.22 5.83
C ALA A 101 -12.88 -0.95 4.67
N LEU A 102 -12.31 -2.06 4.19
CA LEU A 102 -12.89 -2.90 3.13
C LEU A 102 -13.62 -4.15 3.66
N GLY A 103 -13.70 -4.32 4.98
CA GLY A 103 -14.31 -5.51 5.59
C GLY A 103 -13.51 -6.80 5.39
N VAL A 104 -12.17 -6.70 5.23
CA VAL A 104 -11.28 -7.85 5.01
C VAL A 104 -10.08 -7.86 5.94
N GLY A 105 -9.42 -9.00 6.05
CA GLY A 105 -8.19 -9.12 6.85
C GLY A 105 -6.99 -8.41 6.19
N ALA A 106 -6.01 -8.04 7.02
CA ALA A 106 -4.77 -7.40 6.55
C ALA A 106 -4.00 -8.23 5.49
N SER A 107 -4.09 -9.55 5.56
CA SER A 107 -3.47 -10.46 4.58
C SER A 107 -4.06 -10.38 3.17
N LYS A 108 -5.15 -9.65 2.99
CA LYS A 108 -5.75 -9.37 1.68
C LYS A 108 -5.29 -8.02 1.11
N MET A 109 -4.41 -7.31 1.80
CA MET A 109 -3.95 -5.97 1.43
C MET A 109 -2.44 -5.93 1.22
N LEU A 110 -2.01 -5.41 0.07
CA LEU A 110 -0.62 -5.00 -0.13
C LEU A 110 -0.38 -3.59 0.40
N VAL A 111 0.88 -3.26 0.62
CA VAL A 111 1.31 -1.94 1.04
C VAL A 111 2.39 -1.43 0.09
N ALA A 112 2.28 -0.18 -0.33
CA ALA A 112 3.33 0.53 -1.03
C ALA A 112 3.59 1.88 -0.35
N SER A 113 4.85 2.25 -0.23
CA SER A 113 5.26 3.52 0.35
C SER A 113 6.37 4.14 -0.50
N THR A 114 6.29 5.45 -0.71
CA THR A 114 7.32 6.20 -1.42
C THR A 114 7.60 7.54 -0.75
N GLY A 115 8.80 8.06 -0.92
CA GLY A 115 9.21 9.36 -0.38
C GLY A 115 10.54 9.29 0.36
N ILE A 116 10.65 10.01 1.47
CA ILE A 116 11.88 10.14 2.25
C ILE A 116 12.23 8.82 2.94
N ILE A 117 13.49 8.43 2.87
CA ILE A 117 14.07 7.25 3.54
C ILE A 117 14.52 7.65 4.96
N GLY A 118 14.46 6.70 5.91
CA GLY A 118 14.97 6.87 7.27
C GLY A 118 14.05 7.64 8.22
N HIS A 119 12.91 8.12 7.73
CA HIS A 119 11.91 8.78 8.56
C HIS A 119 10.78 7.80 8.93
N PRO A 120 10.36 7.76 10.20
CA PRO A 120 9.18 6.99 10.60
C PRO A 120 7.92 7.52 9.92
N LEU A 121 7.04 6.60 9.54
CA LEU A 121 5.73 6.97 9.02
C LEU A 121 4.89 7.61 10.13
N PRO A 122 4.26 8.79 9.90
CA PRO A 122 3.43 9.45 10.90
C PRO A 122 2.06 8.76 11.01
N MET A 123 2.03 7.60 11.66
CA MET A 123 0.85 6.71 11.73
C MET A 123 -0.40 7.35 12.35
N ALA A 124 -0.24 8.41 13.15
CA ALA A 124 -1.38 9.18 13.66
C ALA A 124 -2.16 9.94 12.56
N LYS A 125 -1.57 10.05 11.36
CA LYS A 125 -2.16 10.72 10.18
C LYS A 125 -2.69 9.72 9.13
N VAL A 126 -2.36 8.46 9.28
CA VAL A 126 -2.76 7.36 8.42
C VAL A 126 -3.98 6.63 8.99
#